data_8019bcadaccf9f5669df5b73e335549b
#
_entry.id   8019bcadaccf9f5669df5b73e335549b
#
_cell.length_a   1.000
_cell.length_b   1.000
_cell.length_c   1.000
_cell.angle_alpha   90.00
_cell.angle_beta   90.00
_cell.angle_gamma   90.00
#
_symmetry.space_group_name_H-M   'P 1'
#
loop_
_entity.id
_entity.type
_entity.pdbx_description
1 polymer ?
#
loop_
_entity_poly.entity_id
_entity_poly.type
_entity_poly.pdbx_seq_one_letter_code
_entity_poly.pdbx_strand_id
1 'polypeptide(L)'
;MRLAVTGATGNVGTTLLRRLADEDVEIVGIARRRPPAAAPYDGVDWHELDIADADAEDRLTTLFDGVDAVVHLAIGFQPMRDRDYLRRTNVGGTEAVAAAVGRAGVGRLVHMSSSGIYSPGAYGREVDETYSREGVANSTYSVDKAAAEHALDRFEVNHQGTIVVRLRPGLIGQYAFGSALLRYSLPDLVPSWVVDRIPVLPMDRSITVPAVSTSDVADAILASLTCDSSGAFNLSAPTPVRTKDFEDAMSARAVEVPRSIMRTAAAAIFTARLQSVHPGWIDLAYETPLLNTERARTTLKWAPTLDGPAVLAETIKGVRHGASAASPALRERTLVDRLASTLRRGPVSRRREP
;
A
#
# COMPACT_ATOMS: atom_id res chain seq x y z
N MET A 1 -4.66 -24.48 8.23
CA MET A 1 -4.98 -23.67 7.03
C MET A 1 -3.68 -23.36 6.31
N ARG A 2 -3.65 -23.48 4.97
CA ARG A 2 -2.48 -23.13 4.15
C ARG A 2 -2.77 -21.83 3.38
N LEU A 3 -1.97 -20.78 3.63
CA LEU A 3 -2.20 -19.42 3.15
C LEU A 3 -1.05 -18.96 2.24
N ALA A 4 -1.34 -18.56 1.02
CA ALA A 4 -0.34 -17.91 0.18
C ALA A 4 -0.46 -16.37 0.28
N VAL A 5 0.67 -15.68 0.46
CA VAL A 5 0.72 -14.22 0.62
C VAL A 5 1.70 -13.63 -0.37
N THR A 6 1.21 -12.92 -1.39
CA THR A 6 2.07 -12.15 -2.28
C THR A 6 2.38 -10.78 -1.66
N GLY A 7 3.61 -10.31 -1.80
CA GLY A 7 4.03 -9.07 -1.12
C GLY A 7 4.18 -9.21 0.39
N ALA A 8 4.42 -10.45 0.87
CA ALA A 8 4.52 -10.79 2.29
C ALA A 8 5.61 -10.01 3.05
N THR A 9 6.64 -9.49 2.36
CA THR A 9 7.71 -8.67 2.95
C THR A 9 7.37 -7.17 3.01
N GLY A 10 6.20 -6.76 2.50
CA GLY A 10 5.75 -5.36 2.45
C GLY A 10 5.24 -4.83 3.79
N ASN A 11 4.75 -3.58 3.77
CA ASN A 11 4.21 -2.90 4.94
C ASN A 11 3.10 -3.70 5.65
N VAL A 12 2.06 -4.07 4.92
CA VAL A 12 0.94 -4.87 5.44
C VAL A 12 1.35 -6.32 5.65
N GLY A 13 2.09 -6.92 4.70
CA GLY A 13 2.53 -8.32 4.77
C GLY A 13 3.34 -8.63 6.04
N THR A 14 4.30 -7.76 6.40
CA THR A 14 5.07 -7.92 7.65
C THR A 14 4.19 -7.90 8.90
N THR A 15 3.17 -7.04 8.93
CA THR A 15 2.23 -6.99 10.06
C THR A 15 1.31 -8.20 10.08
N LEU A 16 0.85 -8.66 8.92
CA LEU A 16 0.07 -9.89 8.81
C LEU A 16 0.85 -11.10 9.31
N LEU A 17 2.13 -11.24 8.91
CA LEU A 17 2.98 -12.33 9.40
C LEU A 17 3.15 -12.29 10.92
N ARG A 18 3.27 -11.11 11.53
CA ARG A 18 3.32 -10.98 12.99
C ARG A 18 2.03 -11.43 13.66
N ARG A 19 0.88 -11.14 13.04
CA ARG A 19 -0.44 -11.58 13.57
C ARG A 19 -0.65 -13.09 13.44
N LEU A 20 -0.01 -13.72 12.46
CA LEU A 20 -0.12 -15.14 12.20
C LEU A 20 0.97 -15.98 12.90
N ALA A 21 1.92 -15.34 13.58
CA ALA A 21 3.09 -16.04 14.15
C ALA A 21 2.73 -17.09 15.21
N ASP A 22 1.62 -16.87 15.94
CA ASP A 22 1.15 -17.77 17.00
C ASP A 22 -0.06 -18.61 16.56
N GLU A 23 -0.43 -18.54 15.25
CA GLU A 23 -1.58 -19.28 14.70
C GLU A 23 -1.12 -20.55 13.99
N ASP A 24 -1.98 -21.59 13.99
CA ASP A 24 -1.74 -22.84 13.25
C ASP A 24 -2.04 -22.65 11.76
N VAL A 25 -1.14 -21.92 11.07
CA VAL A 25 -1.25 -21.56 9.65
C VAL A 25 0.07 -21.81 8.93
N GLU A 26 0.05 -22.64 7.91
CA GLU A 26 1.18 -22.78 6.97
C GLU A 26 1.18 -21.60 5.99
N ILE A 27 2.29 -20.88 5.89
CA ILE A 27 2.39 -19.67 5.06
C ILE A 27 3.35 -19.90 3.90
N VAL A 28 2.84 -19.73 2.67
CA VAL A 28 3.62 -19.62 1.43
C VAL A 28 3.85 -18.14 1.16
N GLY A 29 5.05 -17.65 1.45
CA GLY A 29 5.43 -16.26 1.28
C GLY A 29 6.02 -15.98 -0.10
N ILE A 30 5.40 -15.07 -0.87
CA ILE A 30 5.83 -14.74 -2.22
C ILE A 30 6.32 -13.29 -2.24
N ALA A 31 7.59 -13.10 -2.58
CA ALA A 31 8.22 -11.79 -2.64
C ALA A 31 9.34 -11.77 -3.70
N ARG A 32 9.68 -10.60 -4.23
CA ARG A 32 10.80 -10.45 -5.19
C ARG A 32 12.18 -10.72 -4.60
N ARG A 33 12.31 -10.64 -3.28
CA ARG A 33 13.55 -10.88 -2.53
C ARG A 33 13.19 -11.52 -1.21
N ARG A 34 13.87 -12.62 -0.92
CA ARG A 34 13.71 -13.34 0.34
C ARG A 34 14.15 -12.46 1.52
N PRO A 35 13.38 -12.39 2.61
CA PRO A 35 13.79 -11.72 3.83
C PRO A 35 14.82 -12.57 4.58
N PRO A 36 15.59 -12.00 5.54
CA PRO A 36 16.43 -12.78 6.44
C PRO A 36 15.57 -13.72 7.31
N ALA A 37 16.16 -14.85 7.72
CA ALA A 37 15.52 -15.79 8.62
C ALA A 37 15.50 -15.23 10.05
N ALA A 38 14.53 -14.41 10.34
CA ALA A 38 14.28 -13.76 11.63
C ALA A 38 12.79 -13.47 11.76
N ALA A 39 12.28 -13.37 12.98
CA ALA A 39 10.86 -13.03 13.22
C ALA A 39 10.46 -11.71 12.53
N PRO A 40 9.31 -11.67 11.90
CA PRO A 40 8.25 -12.66 11.74
C PRO A 40 8.37 -13.51 10.47
N TYR A 41 9.54 -13.61 9.84
CA TYR A 41 9.74 -14.24 8.53
C TYR A 41 10.26 -15.67 8.62
N ASP A 42 10.73 -16.11 9.79
CA ASP A 42 11.06 -17.48 10.11
C ASP A 42 9.80 -18.36 10.16
N GLY A 43 9.88 -19.57 9.68
CA GLY A 43 8.71 -20.46 9.60
C GLY A 43 7.80 -20.26 8.36
N VAL A 44 8.12 -19.31 7.49
CA VAL A 44 7.43 -19.09 6.21
C VAL A 44 8.17 -19.80 5.08
N ASP A 45 7.42 -20.52 4.24
CA ASP A 45 7.95 -21.11 3.00
C ASP A 45 8.10 -20.02 1.93
N TRP A 46 9.34 -19.56 1.70
CA TRP A 46 9.62 -18.41 0.86
C TRP A 46 9.92 -18.75 -0.59
N HIS A 47 9.21 -18.08 -1.50
CA HIS A 47 9.43 -18.14 -2.94
C HIS A 47 9.76 -16.77 -3.53
N GLU A 48 10.88 -16.69 -4.25
CA GLU A 48 11.27 -15.47 -4.96
C GLU A 48 10.59 -15.42 -6.33
N LEU A 49 9.71 -14.42 -6.50
CA LEU A 49 8.96 -14.22 -7.74
C LEU A 49 8.58 -12.74 -7.88
N ASP A 50 8.82 -12.17 -9.07
CA ASP A 50 8.20 -10.91 -9.48
C ASP A 50 6.90 -11.22 -10.22
N ILE A 51 5.78 -10.73 -9.71
CA ILE A 51 4.46 -10.94 -10.33
C ILE A 51 4.31 -10.21 -11.68
N ALA A 52 5.30 -9.40 -12.07
CA ALA A 52 5.38 -8.76 -13.39
C ALA A 52 6.10 -9.61 -14.45
N ASP A 53 6.68 -10.75 -14.05
CA ASP A 53 7.35 -11.65 -14.96
C ASP A 53 6.35 -12.35 -15.90
N ALA A 54 6.79 -12.69 -17.11
CA ALA A 54 5.93 -13.30 -18.12
C ALA A 54 5.45 -14.72 -17.74
N ASP A 55 6.22 -15.43 -16.90
CA ASP A 55 5.92 -16.77 -16.39
C ASP A 55 5.25 -16.75 -15.00
N ALA A 56 4.90 -15.57 -14.48
CA ALA A 56 4.37 -15.42 -13.12
C ALA A 56 3.11 -16.26 -12.89
N GLU A 57 2.15 -16.28 -13.85
CA GLU A 57 0.92 -17.05 -13.73
C GLU A 57 1.18 -18.55 -13.53
N ASP A 58 2.05 -19.16 -14.35
CA ASP A 58 2.36 -20.59 -14.27
C ASP A 58 3.05 -20.95 -12.95
N ARG A 59 4.01 -20.13 -12.53
CA ARG A 59 4.71 -20.31 -11.25
C ARG A 59 3.78 -20.14 -10.06
N LEU A 60 2.92 -19.12 -10.07
CA LEU A 60 1.91 -18.90 -9.02
C LEU A 60 0.90 -20.05 -8.97
N THR A 61 0.46 -20.57 -10.13
CA THR A 61 -0.45 -21.72 -10.17
C THR A 61 0.15 -22.93 -9.45
N THR A 62 1.44 -23.20 -9.68
CA THR A 62 2.15 -24.29 -8.97
C THR A 62 2.25 -24.02 -7.46
N LEU A 63 2.53 -22.78 -7.06
CA LEU A 63 2.65 -22.40 -5.65
C LEU A 63 1.30 -22.40 -4.90
N PHE A 64 0.20 -22.22 -5.62
CA PHE A 64 -1.15 -22.21 -5.08
C PHE A 64 -1.81 -23.58 -4.99
N ASP A 65 -1.14 -24.64 -5.44
CA ASP A 65 -1.63 -26.01 -5.29
C ASP A 65 -1.79 -26.38 -3.81
N GLY A 66 -3.00 -26.81 -3.42
CA GLY A 66 -3.36 -27.14 -2.04
C GLY A 66 -3.40 -25.93 -1.08
N VAL A 67 -3.49 -24.69 -1.59
CA VAL A 67 -3.66 -23.47 -0.77
C VAL A 67 -5.16 -23.21 -0.53
N ASP A 68 -5.54 -22.93 0.70
CA ASP A 68 -6.92 -22.64 1.09
C ASP A 68 -7.34 -21.21 0.67
N ALA A 69 -6.41 -20.24 0.81
CA ALA A 69 -6.67 -18.84 0.48
C ALA A 69 -5.40 -18.12 0.00
N VAL A 70 -5.59 -17.12 -0.87
CA VAL A 70 -4.53 -16.23 -1.34
C VAL A 70 -4.79 -14.81 -0.84
N VAL A 71 -3.78 -14.19 -0.21
CA VAL A 71 -3.78 -12.77 0.16
C VAL A 71 -2.84 -12.03 -0.77
N HIS A 72 -3.39 -11.19 -1.65
CA HIS A 72 -2.65 -10.44 -2.65
C HIS A 72 -2.33 -9.03 -2.17
N LEU A 73 -1.11 -8.82 -1.65
CA LEU A 73 -0.60 -7.56 -1.12
C LEU A 73 0.50 -6.94 -1.98
N ALA A 74 0.99 -7.67 -3.00
CA ALA A 74 2.07 -7.20 -3.85
C ALA A 74 1.65 -5.96 -4.64
N ILE A 75 2.52 -4.94 -4.63
CA ILE A 75 2.30 -3.67 -5.31
C ILE A 75 3.62 -3.03 -5.71
N GLY A 76 3.65 -2.38 -6.87
CA GLY A 76 4.73 -1.52 -7.32
C GLY A 76 4.44 -0.06 -7.02
N PHE A 77 5.30 0.58 -6.20
CA PHE A 77 5.29 2.05 -6.00
C PHE A 77 6.46 2.72 -6.71
N GLN A 78 7.53 1.98 -6.88
CA GLN A 78 8.77 2.47 -7.48
C GLN A 78 9.26 1.48 -8.54
N PRO A 79 9.91 1.95 -9.56
CA PRO A 79 10.23 3.36 -9.85
C PRO A 79 9.03 4.11 -10.45
N MET A 80 8.66 5.24 -9.88
CA MET A 80 7.49 6.02 -10.34
C MET A 80 7.61 6.57 -11.78
N ARG A 81 8.77 6.46 -12.39
CA ARG A 81 9.05 6.89 -13.77
C ARG A 81 8.91 5.78 -14.80
N ASP A 82 8.94 4.52 -14.37
CA ASP A 82 8.70 3.37 -15.22
C ASP A 82 7.24 2.94 -15.11
N ARG A 83 6.40 3.62 -15.88
CA ARG A 83 4.96 3.41 -15.87
C ARG A 83 4.58 2.01 -16.40
N ASP A 84 5.33 1.51 -17.36
CA ASP A 84 5.06 0.22 -17.97
C ASP A 84 5.34 -0.90 -16.97
N TYR A 85 6.44 -0.82 -16.22
CA TYR A 85 6.73 -1.75 -15.14
C TYR A 85 5.67 -1.68 -14.03
N LEU A 86 5.31 -0.46 -13.59
CA LEU A 86 4.28 -0.31 -12.55
C LEU A 86 2.94 -0.90 -12.99
N ARG A 87 2.52 -0.65 -14.23
CA ARG A 87 1.29 -1.22 -14.77
C ARG A 87 1.36 -2.73 -14.90
N ARG A 88 2.48 -3.29 -15.40
CA ARG A 88 2.67 -4.75 -15.43
C ARG A 88 2.59 -5.35 -14.03
N THR A 89 3.21 -4.73 -13.02
CA THR A 89 3.15 -5.20 -11.64
C THR A 89 1.74 -5.07 -11.06
N ASN A 90 1.13 -3.89 -11.16
CA ASN A 90 -0.10 -3.56 -10.43
C ASN A 90 -1.36 -4.11 -11.10
N VAL A 91 -1.41 -4.13 -12.42
CA VAL A 91 -2.56 -4.66 -13.18
C VAL A 91 -2.26 -6.07 -13.66
N GLY A 92 -1.22 -6.26 -14.45
CA GLY A 92 -0.85 -7.58 -14.98
C GLY A 92 -0.53 -8.60 -13.88
N GLY A 93 0.17 -8.17 -12.81
CA GLY A 93 0.42 -9.03 -11.65
C GLY A 93 -0.85 -9.42 -10.90
N THR A 94 -1.84 -8.53 -10.80
CA THR A 94 -3.15 -8.87 -10.22
C THR A 94 -3.91 -9.85 -11.13
N GLU A 95 -3.84 -9.66 -12.45
CA GLU A 95 -4.43 -10.59 -13.42
C GLU A 95 -3.76 -11.97 -13.34
N ALA A 96 -2.44 -12.04 -13.25
CA ALA A 96 -1.69 -13.28 -13.10
C ALA A 96 -2.03 -14.02 -11.78
N VAL A 97 -2.13 -13.29 -10.67
CA VAL A 97 -2.56 -13.86 -9.36
C VAL A 97 -3.98 -14.39 -9.44
N ALA A 98 -4.92 -13.64 -10.01
CA ALA A 98 -6.31 -14.08 -10.14
C ALA A 98 -6.42 -15.31 -11.06
N ALA A 99 -5.74 -15.32 -12.21
CA ALA A 99 -5.72 -16.47 -13.12
C ALA A 99 -5.14 -17.72 -12.44
N ALA A 100 -4.03 -17.57 -11.69
CA ALA A 100 -3.43 -18.66 -10.93
C ALA A 100 -4.37 -19.21 -9.83
N VAL A 101 -5.10 -18.32 -9.13
CA VAL A 101 -6.14 -18.69 -8.16
C VAL A 101 -7.22 -19.55 -8.82
N GLY A 102 -7.71 -19.14 -9.99
CA GLY A 102 -8.72 -19.89 -10.75
C GLY A 102 -8.21 -21.24 -11.22
N ARG A 103 -6.98 -21.29 -11.77
CA ARG A 103 -6.37 -22.52 -12.27
C ARG A 103 -6.05 -23.53 -11.16
N ALA A 104 -5.60 -23.08 -10.01
CA ALA A 104 -5.32 -23.91 -8.85
C ALA A 104 -6.60 -24.27 -8.04
N GLY A 105 -7.76 -23.71 -8.38
CA GLY A 105 -9.01 -23.99 -7.68
C GLY A 105 -9.07 -23.43 -6.26
N VAL A 106 -8.33 -22.36 -5.94
CA VAL A 106 -8.31 -21.75 -4.61
C VAL A 106 -9.66 -21.12 -4.30
N GLY A 107 -10.26 -21.47 -3.17
CA GLY A 107 -11.61 -21.05 -2.78
C GLY A 107 -11.73 -19.57 -2.38
N ARG A 108 -10.60 -18.87 -2.10
CA ARG A 108 -10.63 -17.47 -1.60
C ARG A 108 -9.46 -16.63 -2.06
N LEU A 109 -9.77 -15.42 -2.52
CA LEU A 109 -8.79 -14.37 -2.86
C LEU A 109 -9.11 -13.10 -2.08
N VAL A 110 -8.18 -12.66 -1.22
CA VAL A 110 -8.24 -11.37 -0.54
C VAL A 110 -7.27 -10.41 -1.24
N HIS A 111 -7.80 -9.41 -1.92
CA HIS A 111 -7.02 -8.41 -2.65
C HIS A 111 -6.91 -7.10 -1.88
N MET A 112 -5.69 -6.60 -1.69
CA MET A 112 -5.44 -5.28 -1.12
C MET A 112 -5.61 -4.20 -2.20
N SER A 113 -6.79 -3.61 -2.21
CA SER A 113 -7.13 -2.47 -3.04
C SER A 113 -6.71 -1.14 -2.36
N SER A 114 -7.47 -0.07 -2.51
CA SER A 114 -7.22 1.25 -1.92
C SER A 114 -8.45 2.14 -2.03
N SER A 115 -8.63 3.08 -1.11
CA SER A 115 -9.56 4.21 -1.30
C SER A 115 -9.22 5.07 -2.51
N GLY A 116 -7.99 5.00 -2.98
CA GLY A 116 -7.52 5.72 -4.15
C GLY A 116 -8.17 5.29 -5.48
N ILE A 117 -8.95 4.21 -5.50
CA ILE A 117 -9.71 3.79 -6.71
C ILE A 117 -10.93 4.66 -6.97
N TYR A 118 -11.44 5.37 -5.96
CA TYR A 118 -12.66 6.13 -6.10
C TYR A 118 -12.50 7.32 -7.05
N SER A 119 -13.57 7.57 -7.81
CA SER A 119 -13.64 8.72 -8.72
C SER A 119 -13.66 10.03 -7.95
N PRO A 120 -13.11 11.12 -8.52
CA PRO A 120 -13.23 12.46 -7.95
C PRO A 120 -14.69 12.92 -7.76
N GLY A 121 -14.91 13.91 -6.91
CA GLY A 121 -16.22 14.60 -6.75
C GLY A 121 -16.86 14.42 -5.37
N ALA A 122 -16.33 13.57 -4.52
CA ALA A 122 -16.81 13.38 -3.14
C ALA A 122 -15.78 13.77 -2.07
N TYR A 123 -14.79 14.61 -2.40
CA TYR A 123 -13.77 15.01 -1.44
C TYR A 123 -14.37 15.59 -0.16
N GLY A 124 -13.86 15.12 1.01
CA GLY A 124 -14.36 15.50 2.31
C GLY A 124 -15.73 14.92 2.71
N ARG A 125 -16.36 14.10 1.84
CA ARG A 125 -17.60 13.36 2.13
C ARG A 125 -17.33 11.87 2.17
N GLU A 126 -18.08 11.17 3.00
CA GLU A 126 -18.03 9.70 3.07
C GLU A 126 -18.73 9.08 1.86
N VAL A 127 -18.12 8.04 1.33
CA VAL A 127 -18.69 7.18 0.29
C VAL A 127 -18.66 5.73 0.75
N ASP A 128 -19.65 4.97 0.35
CA ASP A 128 -19.67 3.52 0.51
C ASP A 128 -19.03 2.80 -0.69
N GLU A 129 -19.03 1.48 -0.67
CA GLU A 129 -18.36 0.64 -1.66
C GLU A 129 -19.03 0.67 -3.05
N THR A 130 -20.23 1.24 -3.17
CA THR A 130 -20.97 1.37 -4.44
C THR A 130 -20.60 2.61 -5.22
N TYR A 131 -19.85 3.56 -4.61
CA TYR A 131 -19.42 4.78 -5.28
C TYR A 131 -18.53 4.47 -6.48
N SER A 132 -18.58 5.35 -7.50
CA SER A 132 -17.79 5.23 -8.74
C SER A 132 -16.30 5.05 -8.47
N ARG A 133 -15.63 4.14 -9.21
CA ARG A 133 -14.25 3.70 -8.99
C ARG A 133 -13.38 3.72 -10.25
N GLU A 134 -13.49 4.81 -11.03
CA GLU A 134 -12.66 5.00 -12.23
C GLU A 134 -11.26 5.57 -11.91
N GLY A 135 -11.00 5.86 -10.65
CA GLY A 135 -9.75 6.43 -10.17
C GLY A 135 -9.59 7.92 -10.49
N VAL A 136 -8.47 8.47 -10.02
CA VAL A 136 -8.04 9.85 -10.26
C VAL A 136 -7.10 9.85 -11.48
N ALA A 137 -7.53 10.38 -12.60
CA ALA A 137 -6.87 10.27 -13.92
C ALA A 137 -5.37 10.68 -13.93
N ASN A 138 -4.99 11.68 -13.12
CA ASN A 138 -3.61 12.16 -13.03
C ASN A 138 -2.73 11.33 -12.09
N SER A 139 -3.30 10.37 -11.36
CA SER A 139 -2.56 9.47 -10.46
C SER A 139 -2.43 8.09 -11.09
N THR A 140 -1.21 7.74 -11.53
CA THR A 140 -0.93 6.40 -12.09
C THR A 140 -1.27 5.29 -11.11
N TYR A 141 -0.97 5.47 -9.83
CA TYR A 141 -1.34 4.55 -8.76
C TYR A 141 -2.86 4.31 -8.72
N SER A 142 -3.64 5.39 -8.74
CA SER A 142 -5.10 5.34 -8.67
C SER A 142 -5.69 4.61 -9.89
N VAL A 143 -5.24 4.98 -11.09
CA VAL A 143 -5.69 4.35 -12.34
C VAL A 143 -5.34 2.86 -12.39
N ASP A 144 -4.13 2.49 -11.97
CA ASP A 144 -3.72 1.08 -11.94
C ASP A 144 -4.52 0.28 -10.90
N LYS A 145 -4.80 0.85 -9.72
CA LYS A 145 -5.63 0.18 -8.70
C LYS A 145 -7.08 0.00 -9.15
N ALA A 146 -7.67 0.99 -9.82
CA ALA A 146 -9.00 0.87 -10.42
C ALA A 146 -9.02 -0.21 -11.51
N ALA A 147 -8.03 -0.22 -12.39
CA ALA A 147 -7.91 -1.23 -13.45
C ALA A 147 -7.73 -2.66 -12.88
N ALA A 148 -6.98 -2.82 -11.79
CA ALA A 148 -6.84 -4.09 -11.10
C ALA A 148 -8.19 -4.59 -10.52
N GLU A 149 -9.01 -3.73 -9.94
CA GLU A 149 -10.35 -4.13 -9.50
C GLU A 149 -11.27 -4.51 -10.67
N HIS A 150 -11.20 -3.79 -11.80
CA HIS A 150 -11.95 -4.18 -13.00
C HIS A 150 -11.47 -5.53 -13.57
N ALA A 151 -10.18 -5.88 -13.43
CA ALA A 151 -9.70 -7.21 -13.78
C ALA A 151 -10.30 -8.29 -12.86
N LEU A 152 -10.43 -8.01 -11.57
CA LEU A 152 -11.09 -8.91 -10.63
C LEU A 152 -12.59 -9.06 -10.89
N ASP A 153 -13.29 -8.03 -11.39
CA ASP A 153 -14.69 -8.18 -11.82
C ASP A 153 -14.83 -9.22 -12.94
N ARG A 154 -13.94 -9.14 -13.94
CA ARG A 154 -13.91 -10.12 -15.03
C ARG A 154 -13.57 -11.52 -14.54
N PHE A 155 -12.69 -11.63 -13.57
CA PHE A 155 -12.34 -12.90 -12.95
C PHE A 155 -13.56 -13.54 -12.24
N GLU A 156 -14.28 -12.78 -11.41
CA GLU A 156 -15.45 -13.28 -10.67
C GLU A 156 -16.57 -13.81 -11.58
N VAL A 157 -16.78 -13.18 -12.74
CA VAL A 157 -17.78 -13.65 -13.72
C VAL A 157 -17.48 -15.08 -14.15
N ASN A 158 -16.20 -15.45 -14.30
CA ASN A 158 -15.76 -16.74 -14.81
C ASN A 158 -15.43 -17.76 -13.70
N HIS A 159 -15.29 -17.31 -12.44
CA HIS A 159 -14.84 -18.15 -11.32
C HIS A 159 -15.74 -17.97 -10.10
N GLN A 160 -17.03 -18.30 -10.25
CA GLN A 160 -18.07 -18.12 -9.21
C GLN A 160 -17.83 -18.98 -7.95
N GLY A 161 -16.97 -19.99 -8.03
CA GLY A 161 -16.56 -20.81 -6.87
C GLY A 161 -15.52 -20.16 -5.97
N THR A 162 -14.91 -19.04 -6.37
CA THR A 162 -13.91 -18.32 -5.58
C THR A 162 -14.54 -17.09 -4.91
N ILE A 163 -14.44 -17.00 -3.60
CA ILE A 163 -14.84 -15.80 -2.84
C ILE A 163 -13.75 -14.74 -3.03
N VAL A 164 -14.08 -13.61 -3.66
CA VAL A 164 -13.15 -12.49 -3.85
C VAL A 164 -13.49 -11.36 -2.89
N VAL A 165 -12.56 -11.02 -1.99
CA VAL A 165 -12.67 -9.90 -1.07
C VAL A 165 -11.69 -8.79 -1.48
N ARG A 166 -12.18 -7.56 -1.60
CA ARG A 166 -11.37 -6.37 -1.90
C ARG A 166 -11.35 -5.45 -0.69
N LEU A 167 -10.20 -5.30 -0.07
CA LEU A 167 -10.05 -4.35 1.03
C LEU A 167 -9.60 -3.00 0.48
N ARG A 168 -10.38 -1.95 0.74
CA ARG A 168 -10.16 -0.57 0.28
C ARG A 168 -9.74 0.34 1.44
N PRO A 169 -8.50 0.22 1.92
CA PRO A 169 -8.01 1.07 3.00
C PRO A 169 -7.80 2.51 2.56
N GLY A 170 -7.93 3.44 3.51
CA GLY A 170 -7.34 4.77 3.44
C GLY A 170 -5.81 4.73 3.47
N LEU A 171 -5.16 5.81 3.84
CA LEU A 171 -3.71 5.85 4.03
C LEU A 171 -3.29 4.88 5.14
N ILE A 172 -2.50 3.86 4.78
CA ILE A 172 -2.04 2.84 5.74
C ILE A 172 -0.75 3.33 6.41
N GLY A 173 -0.79 3.47 7.74
CA GLY A 173 0.36 3.91 8.53
C GLY A 173 0.80 2.92 9.59
N GLN A 174 2.10 2.92 9.91
CA GLN A 174 2.71 2.29 11.07
C GLN A 174 4.11 2.85 11.36
N TYR A 175 4.58 2.66 12.58
CA TYR A 175 5.92 3.07 13.01
C TYR A 175 7.05 2.47 12.16
N ALA A 176 7.05 1.16 11.92
CA ALA A 176 8.10 0.45 11.19
C ALA A 176 8.22 0.82 9.69
N PHE A 177 7.27 1.61 9.16
CA PHE A 177 7.30 2.08 7.77
C PHE A 177 8.18 3.33 7.56
N GLY A 178 8.71 3.93 8.62
CA GLY A 178 9.44 5.20 8.58
C GLY A 178 10.61 5.23 7.59
N SER A 179 11.54 4.27 7.66
CA SER A 179 12.67 4.17 6.73
C SER A 179 12.24 3.95 5.27
N ALA A 180 11.15 3.20 5.05
CA ALA A 180 10.62 2.99 3.71
C ALA A 180 10.01 4.28 3.14
N LEU A 181 9.24 5.03 3.93
CA LEU A 181 8.71 6.35 3.53
C LEU A 181 9.83 7.31 3.16
N LEU A 182 10.89 7.37 3.95
CA LEU A 182 12.07 8.20 3.64
C LEU A 182 12.70 7.80 2.30
N ARG A 183 12.82 6.49 2.00
CA ARG A 183 13.36 6.03 0.70
C ARG A 183 12.45 6.36 -0.49
N TYR A 184 11.14 6.39 -0.28
CA TYR A 184 10.18 6.71 -1.33
C TYR A 184 10.04 8.22 -1.56
N SER A 185 10.16 9.03 -0.50
CA SER A 185 9.80 10.45 -0.51
C SER A 185 11.00 11.38 -0.62
N LEU A 186 12.16 11.00 -0.10
CA LEU A 186 13.34 11.88 -0.07
C LEU A 186 14.44 11.39 -1.01
N PRO A 187 15.18 12.33 -1.65
CA PRO A 187 16.43 12.01 -2.34
C PRO A 187 17.41 11.29 -1.41
N ASP A 188 18.21 10.38 -1.95
CA ASP A 188 19.11 9.53 -1.16
C ASP A 188 20.05 10.32 -0.24
N LEU A 189 20.52 11.50 -0.67
CA LEU A 189 21.46 12.34 0.08
C LEU A 189 20.81 13.13 1.25
N VAL A 190 19.49 13.27 1.28
CA VAL A 190 18.81 14.03 2.34
C VAL A 190 18.72 13.18 3.62
N PRO A 191 19.34 13.59 4.74
CA PRO A 191 19.26 12.83 6.00
C PRO A 191 17.87 12.92 6.64
N SER A 192 17.52 11.90 7.44
CA SER A 192 16.21 11.84 8.11
C SER A 192 15.96 13.01 9.07
N TRP A 193 17.00 13.49 9.76
CA TRP A 193 16.88 14.60 10.69
C TRP A 193 16.39 15.91 10.06
N VAL A 194 16.47 16.06 8.72
CA VAL A 194 15.89 17.21 8.01
C VAL A 194 14.39 17.29 8.23
N VAL A 195 13.72 16.14 8.34
CA VAL A 195 12.26 16.06 8.59
C VAL A 195 11.90 16.73 9.93
N ASP A 196 12.77 16.60 10.95
CA ASP A 196 12.55 17.21 12.27
C ASP A 196 12.77 18.73 12.29
N ARG A 197 13.37 19.26 11.23
CA ARG A 197 13.71 20.70 11.12
C ARG A 197 12.87 21.42 10.08
N ILE A 198 11.82 20.81 9.57
CA ILE A 198 10.85 21.48 8.69
C ILE A 198 9.94 22.34 9.56
N PRO A 199 10.10 23.68 9.57
CA PRO A 199 9.29 24.55 10.45
C PRO A 199 7.94 24.87 9.83
N VAL A 200 7.80 24.66 8.52
CA VAL A 200 6.64 25.08 7.72
C VAL A 200 6.23 23.98 6.76
N LEU A 201 4.95 23.67 6.77
CA LEU A 201 4.32 22.73 5.86
C LEU A 201 3.50 23.49 4.82
N PRO A 202 3.96 23.60 3.56
CA PRO A 202 3.14 24.15 2.51
C PRO A 202 2.02 23.17 2.20
N MET A 203 0.77 23.52 2.49
CA MET A 203 -0.39 22.67 2.20
C MET A 203 -1.66 23.51 2.05
N ASP A 204 -2.59 22.98 1.28
CA ASP A 204 -3.95 23.49 1.24
C ASP A 204 -4.68 23.01 2.49
N ARG A 205 -5.27 23.95 3.25
CA ARG A 205 -5.91 23.66 4.55
C ARG A 205 -7.18 22.84 4.45
N SER A 206 -7.69 22.63 3.24
CA SER A 206 -8.82 21.73 3.03
C SER A 206 -8.46 20.26 3.16
N ILE A 207 -7.16 19.91 3.35
CA ILE A 207 -6.72 18.53 3.40
C ILE A 207 -7.50 17.72 4.44
N THR A 208 -8.05 16.60 3.99
CA THR A 208 -8.72 15.60 4.82
C THR A 208 -8.50 14.22 4.20
N VAL A 209 -7.85 13.33 4.94
CA VAL A 209 -7.39 12.04 4.41
C VAL A 209 -7.89 10.91 5.31
N PRO A 210 -8.58 9.89 4.75
CA PRO A 210 -8.88 8.68 5.51
C PRO A 210 -7.58 7.93 5.79
N ALA A 211 -7.37 7.50 7.03
CA ALA A 211 -6.19 6.75 7.45
C ALA A 211 -6.59 5.51 8.26
N VAL A 212 -5.73 4.52 8.28
CA VAL A 212 -5.94 3.27 9.03
C VAL A 212 -4.59 2.69 9.45
N SER A 213 -4.52 2.02 10.61
CA SER A 213 -3.28 1.35 11.03
C SER A 213 -3.06 0.05 10.25
N THR A 214 -1.80 -0.32 10.09
CA THR A 214 -1.45 -1.61 9.46
C THR A 214 -1.98 -2.80 10.26
N SER A 215 -2.08 -2.67 11.60
CA SER A 215 -2.64 -3.70 12.48
C SER A 215 -4.12 -3.90 12.20
N ASP A 216 -4.88 -2.81 12.11
CA ASP A 216 -6.32 -2.88 11.81
C ASP A 216 -6.57 -3.45 10.39
N VAL A 217 -5.67 -3.14 9.42
CA VAL A 217 -5.73 -3.76 8.08
C VAL A 217 -5.45 -5.26 8.15
N ALA A 218 -4.46 -5.69 8.95
CA ALA A 218 -4.18 -7.11 9.14
C ALA A 218 -5.37 -7.83 9.78
N ASP A 219 -6.03 -7.22 10.76
CA ASP A 219 -7.26 -7.77 11.39
C ASP A 219 -8.41 -7.90 10.37
N ALA A 220 -8.56 -6.93 9.44
CA ALA A 220 -9.53 -7.03 8.36
C ALA A 220 -9.20 -8.16 7.37
N ILE A 221 -7.91 -8.40 7.08
CA ILE A 221 -7.47 -9.55 6.27
C ILE A 221 -7.88 -10.86 6.97
N LEU A 222 -7.55 -11.01 8.26
CA LEU A 222 -7.89 -12.22 9.03
C LEU A 222 -9.41 -12.46 9.06
N ALA A 223 -10.20 -11.43 9.33
CA ALA A 223 -11.66 -11.52 9.27
C ALA A 223 -12.18 -11.93 7.87
N SER A 224 -11.50 -11.48 6.81
CA SER A 224 -11.82 -11.82 5.43
C SER A 224 -11.51 -13.28 5.07
N LEU A 225 -10.62 -13.94 5.80
CA LEU A 225 -10.28 -15.36 5.56
C LEU A 225 -11.39 -16.32 5.98
N THR A 226 -12.27 -15.90 6.89
CA THR A 226 -13.36 -16.73 7.43
C THR A 226 -14.76 -16.22 7.08
N CYS A 227 -14.86 -15.03 6.47
CA CYS A 227 -16.13 -14.42 6.09
C CYS A 227 -16.72 -15.07 4.83
N ASP A 228 -18.01 -15.40 4.83
CA ASP A 228 -18.71 -15.95 3.67
C ASP A 228 -19.13 -14.91 2.63
N SER A 229 -18.81 -13.62 2.86
CA SER A 229 -19.20 -12.54 1.96
C SER A 229 -18.07 -12.18 1.00
N SER A 230 -18.42 -12.00 -0.27
CA SER A 230 -17.55 -11.44 -1.32
C SER A 230 -17.71 -9.93 -1.45
N GLY A 231 -16.89 -9.31 -2.30
CA GLY A 231 -16.98 -7.90 -2.68
C GLY A 231 -16.05 -6.98 -1.90
N ALA A 232 -16.34 -5.69 -1.93
CA ALA A 232 -15.44 -4.68 -1.39
C ALA A 232 -15.79 -4.29 0.04
N PHE A 233 -14.75 -3.87 0.81
CA PHE A 233 -14.87 -3.34 2.17
C PHE A 233 -13.98 -2.13 2.36
N ASN A 234 -14.56 -1.00 2.69
CA ASN A 234 -13.85 0.21 3.06
C ASN A 234 -13.23 0.09 4.45
N LEU A 235 -11.96 0.48 4.58
CA LEU A 235 -11.24 0.44 5.85
C LEU A 235 -10.66 1.82 6.19
N SER A 236 -11.13 2.43 7.25
CA SER A 236 -10.63 3.71 7.76
C SER A 236 -10.85 3.82 9.25
N ALA A 237 -9.95 4.54 9.91
CA ALA A 237 -10.17 5.02 11.27
C ALA A 237 -11.40 5.97 11.30
N PRO A 238 -12.07 6.10 12.46
CA PRO A 238 -13.29 6.89 12.57
C PRO A 238 -13.06 8.38 12.33
N THR A 239 -11.87 8.89 12.67
CA THR A 239 -11.51 10.31 12.51
C THR A 239 -10.52 10.45 11.35
N PRO A 240 -10.79 11.26 10.32
CA PRO A 240 -9.84 11.51 9.25
C PRO A 240 -8.69 12.40 9.72
N VAL A 241 -7.56 12.30 9.04
CA VAL A 241 -6.39 13.17 9.25
C VAL A 241 -6.63 14.52 8.57
N ARG A 242 -6.36 15.62 9.27
CA ARG A 242 -6.54 17.00 8.80
C ARG A 242 -5.26 17.82 8.98
N THR A 243 -5.26 19.07 8.49
CA THR A 243 -4.14 20.02 8.60
C THR A 243 -3.53 20.09 10.00
N LYS A 244 -4.38 20.22 11.03
CA LYS A 244 -3.94 20.32 12.42
C LYS A 244 -3.15 19.10 12.88
N ASP A 245 -3.54 17.92 12.43
CA ASP A 245 -2.87 16.66 12.80
C ASP A 245 -1.46 16.58 12.19
N PHE A 246 -1.28 17.11 10.97
CA PHE A 246 0.04 17.26 10.37
C PHE A 246 0.89 18.27 11.12
N GLU A 247 0.34 19.43 11.53
CA GLU A 247 1.04 20.42 12.33
C GLU A 247 1.54 19.80 13.64
N ASP A 248 0.68 19.09 14.33
CA ASP A 248 0.98 18.48 15.63
C ASP A 248 2.01 17.33 15.48
N ALA A 249 1.79 16.42 14.52
CA ALA A 249 2.69 15.31 14.27
C ALA A 249 4.08 15.75 13.80
N MET A 250 4.16 16.80 12.97
CA MET A 250 5.42 17.33 12.44
C MET A 250 6.06 18.40 13.32
N SER A 251 5.36 18.90 14.35
CA SER A 251 5.76 20.07 15.15
C SER A 251 6.09 21.28 14.25
N ALA A 252 5.28 21.48 13.22
CA ALA A 252 5.47 22.48 12.18
C ALA A 252 4.19 23.29 11.97
N ARG A 253 4.30 24.47 11.37
CA ARG A 253 3.15 25.32 11.06
C ARG A 253 2.71 25.14 9.62
N ALA A 254 1.45 24.88 9.38
CA ALA A 254 0.90 24.88 8.03
C ALA A 254 0.80 26.30 7.47
N VAL A 255 1.33 26.49 6.26
CA VAL A 255 1.16 27.71 5.48
C VAL A 255 0.29 27.38 4.28
N GLU A 256 -0.77 28.17 4.14
CA GLU A 256 -1.73 28.01 3.05
C GLU A 256 -1.05 28.14 1.69
N VAL A 257 -1.06 27.08 0.92
CA VAL A 257 -0.60 27.06 -0.46
C VAL A 257 -1.66 26.36 -1.30
N PRO A 258 -2.26 27.04 -2.26
CA PRO A 258 -3.26 26.44 -3.14
C PRO A 258 -2.75 25.15 -3.79
N ARG A 259 -3.59 24.13 -3.84
CA ARG A 259 -3.31 22.81 -4.44
C ARG A 259 -2.66 22.93 -5.83
N SER A 260 -3.14 23.85 -6.68
CA SER A 260 -2.60 24.06 -8.03
C SER A 260 -1.13 24.48 -8.03
N ILE A 261 -0.73 25.32 -7.08
CA ILE A 261 0.67 25.76 -6.90
C ILE A 261 1.52 24.60 -6.43
N MET A 262 1.07 23.86 -5.40
CA MET A 262 1.80 22.67 -4.90
C MET A 262 2.00 21.63 -6.00
N ARG A 263 0.95 21.34 -6.78
CA ARG A 263 1.00 20.41 -7.89
C ARG A 263 1.99 20.84 -8.98
N THR A 264 1.96 22.12 -9.34
CA THR A 264 2.89 22.69 -10.37
C THR A 264 4.33 22.61 -9.87
N ALA A 265 4.60 23.00 -8.62
CA ALA A 265 5.93 22.90 -8.01
C ALA A 265 6.41 21.43 -7.96
N ALA A 266 5.56 20.50 -7.50
CA ALA A 266 5.89 19.08 -7.47
C ALA A 266 6.17 18.53 -8.88
N ALA A 267 5.41 18.94 -9.90
CA ALA A 267 5.64 18.54 -11.29
C ALA A 267 6.99 19.07 -11.83
N ALA A 268 7.32 20.32 -11.55
CA ALA A 268 8.60 20.92 -11.94
C ALA A 268 9.78 20.20 -11.28
N ILE A 269 9.71 19.96 -9.96
CA ILE A 269 10.75 19.29 -9.18
C ILE A 269 10.89 17.82 -9.63
N PHE A 270 9.79 17.13 -9.90
CA PHE A 270 9.79 15.77 -10.44
C PHE A 270 10.40 15.73 -11.85
N THR A 271 10.04 16.66 -12.74
CA THR A 271 10.59 16.74 -14.11
C THR A 271 12.08 17.05 -14.09
N ALA A 272 12.51 17.96 -13.22
CA ALA A 272 13.92 18.28 -12.99
C ALA A 272 14.73 17.14 -12.30
N ARG A 273 14.08 16.04 -11.94
CA ARG A 273 14.69 14.89 -11.22
C ARG A 273 15.32 15.26 -9.87
N LEU A 274 14.75 16.23 -9.18
CA LEU A 274 15.18 16.63 -7.84
C LEU A 274 14.45 15.84 -6.74
N GLN A 275 13.33 15.20 -7.06
CA GLN A 275 12.61 14.30 -6.17
C GLN A 275 11.95 13.16 -6.97
N SER A 276 11.58 12.06 -6.28
CA SER A 276 11.05 10.84 -6.87
C SER A 276 9.51 10.73 -6.83
N VAL A 277 8.83 11.58 -6.05
CA VAL A 277 7.38 11.51 -5.85
C VAL A 277 6.65 12.12 -7.04
N HIS A 278 5.78 11.36 -7.68
CA HIS A 278 4.97 11.82 -8.81
C HIS A 278 3.91 12.83 -8.35
N PRO A 279 3.67 13.94 -9.09
CA PRO A 279 2.69 14.97 -8.70
C PRO A 279 1.26 14.45 -8.56
N GLY A 280 0.92 13.35 -9.21
CA GLY A 280 -0.38 12.67 -9.07
C GLY A 280 -0.69 12.19 -7.65
N TRP A 281 0.28 12.13 -6.73
CA TRP A 281 0.03 11.89 -5.32
C TRP A 281 -0.64 13.07 -4.63
N ILE A 282 -0.37 14.31 -5.08
CA ILE A 282 -1.08 15.50 -4.61
C ILE A 282 -2.52 15.44 -5.11
N ASP A 283 -2.71 15.13 -6.41
CA ASP A 283 -4.07 14.96 -6.94
C ASP A 283 -4.85 13.91 -6.16
N LEU A 284 -4.24 12.76 -5.88
CA LEU A 284 -4.85 11.70 -5.10
C LEU A 284 -5.23 12.14 -3.67
N ALA A 285 -4.33 12.85 -2.98
CA ALA A 285 -4.57 13.30 -1.60
C ALA A 285 -5.75 14.27 -1.47
N TYR A 286 -6.04 15.05 -2.52
CA TYR A 286 -7.13 16.04 -2.55
C TYR A 286 -8.35 15.61 -3.38
N GLU A 287 -8.40 14.38 -3.87
CA GLU A 287 -9.55 13.83 -4.61
C GLU A 287 -10.13 12.57 -3.94
N THR A 288 -9.34 11.89 -3.09
CA THR A 288 -9.82 10.69 -2.39
C THR A 288 -10.91 11.07 -1.39
N PRO A 289 -12.10 10.44 -1.44
CA PRO A 289 -13.18 10.71 -0.50
C PRO A 289 -12.88 10.11 0.88
N LEU A 290 -13.66 10.48 1.89
CA LEU A 290 -13.73 9.77 3.15
C LEU A 290 -14.51 8.46 2.97
N LEU A 291 -14.34 7.52 3.89
CA LEU A 291 -14.83 6.16 3.75
C LEU A 291 -15.90 5.84 4.79
N ASN A 292 -17.08 5.46 4.33
CA ASN A 292 -18.05 4.78 5.17
C ASN A 292 -17.59 3.33 5.37
N THR A 293 -17.41 2.91 6.60
CA THR A 293 -16.90 1.58 6.97
C THR A 293 -17.98 0.65 7.54
N GLU A 294 -19.26 1.00 7.42
CA GLU A 294 -20.37 0.27 8.01
C GLU A 294 -20.40 -1.18 7.55
N ARG A 295 -20.13 -1.43 6.27
CA ARG A 295 -20.08 -2.80 5.74
C ARG A 295 -18.97 -3.63 6.38
N ALA A 296 -17.77 -3.07 6.57
CA ALA A 296 -16.69 -3.79 7.26
C ALA A 296 -17.05 -4.09 8.72
N ARG A 297 -17.69 -3.14 9.42
CA ARG A 297 -18.11 -3.31 10.80
C ARG A 297 -19.18 -4.39 10.96
N THR A 298 -20.18 -4.38 10.10
CA THR A 298 -21.33 -5.31 10.22
C THR A 298 -21.03 -6.70 9.69
N THR A 299 -20.31 -6.81 8.56
CA THR A 299 -20.05 -8.08 7.89
C THR A 299 -18.78 -8.76 8.39
N LEU A 300 -17.64 -8.04 8.44
CA LEU A 300 -16.38 -8.59 8.93
C LEU A 300 -16.26 -8.55 10.46
N LYS A 301 -17.19 -7.89 11.17
CA LYS A 301 -17.10 -7.60 12.61
C LYS A 301 -15.80 -6.83 12.95
N TRP A 302 -15.30 -6.08 11.97
CA TRP A 302 -14.08 -5.33 12.08
C TRP A 302 -14.30 -3.96 12.72
N ALA A 303 -13.37 -3.54 13.57
CA ALA A 303 -13.35 -2.20 14.13
C ALA A 303 -11.90 -1.71 14.24
N PRO A 304 -11.60 -0.48 13.82
CA PRO A 304 -10.27 0.08 13.98
C PRO A 304 -9.96 0.37 15.45
N THR A 305 -8.71 0.14 15.85
CA THR A 305 -8.22 0.35 17.22
C THR A 305 -7.62 1.74 17.43
N LEU A 306 -7.14 2.39 16.37
CA LEU A 306 -6.57 3.74 16.39
C LEU A 306 -7.44 4.70 15.59
N ASP A 307 -7.41 5.98 15.97
CA ASP A 307 -7.94 7.06 15.14
C ASP A 307 -6.90 7.53 14.09
N GLY A 308 -7.33 8.29 13.09
CA GLY A 308 -6.47 8.74 12.01
C GLY A 308 -5.30 9.63 12.48
N PRO A 309 -5.52 10.63 13.36
CA PRO A 309 -4.45 11.41 13.96
C PRO A 309 -3.39 10.58 14.67
N ALA A 310 -3.78 9.55 15.44
CA ALA A 310 -2.84 8.64 16.10
C ALA A 310 -2.03 7.80 15.09
N VAL A 311 -2.67 7.30 14.03
CA VAL A 311 -1.98 6.59 12.93
C VAL A 311 -0.93 7.49 12.26
N LEU A 312 -1.27 8.76 12.00
CA LEU A 312 -0.32 9.73 11.45
C LEU A 312 0.84 9.98 12.42
N ALA A 313 0.54 10.26 13.68
CA ALA A 313 1.55 10.54 14.70
C ALA A 313 2.54 9.39 14.88
N GLU A 314 2.05 8.13 14.92
CA GLU A 314 2.89 6.94 14.97
C GLU A 314 3.78 6.81 13.73
N THR A 315 3.22 7.05 12.55
CA THR A 315 3.95 6.98 11.28
C THR A 315 5.05 8.03 11.21
N ILE A 316 4.75 9.29 11.56
CA ILE A 316 5.75 10.38 11.57
C ILE A 316 6.82 10.13 12.64
N LYS A 317 6.46 9.61 13.80
CA LYS A 317 7.43 9.16 14.81
C LYS A 317 8.38 8.10 14.24
N GLY A 318 7.85 7.15 13.48
CA GLY A 318 8.65 6.16 12.75
C GLY A 318 9.60 6.80 11.73
N VAL A 319 9.14 7.79 10.97
CA VAL A 319 9.96 8.55 10.03
C VAL A 319 11.13 9.26 10.74
N ARG A 320 10.85 9.95 11.84
CA ARG A 320 11.86 10.64 12.66
C ARG A 320 12.94 9.70 13.19
N HIS A 321 12.53 8.55 13.67
CA HIS A 321 13.44 7.55 14.22
C HIS A 321 14.12 6.68 13.15
N GLY A 322 13.79 6.85 11.87
CA GLY A 322 14.25 5.94 10.81
C GLY A 322 13.83 4.50 11.05
N ALA A 323 12.65 4.32 11.67
CA ALA A 323 12.17 3.00 12.07
C ALA A 323 12.05 2.06 10.86
N SER A 324 12.38 0.80 11.07
CA SER A 324 12.54 -0.21 10.02
C SER A 324 12.08 -1.59 10.51
N ALA A 325 12.05 -2.55 9.61
CA ALA A 325 11.91 -3.97 9.92
C ALA A 325 12.92 -4.78 9.09
N ALA A 326 13.17 -6.01 9.51
CA ALA A 326 14.15 -6.89 8.89
C ALA A 326 13.68 -7.46 7.53
N SER A 327 12.98 -6.69 6.72
CA SER A 327 12.60 -7.09 5.36
C SER A 327 13.26 -6.21 4.30
N PRO A 328 13.44 -6.72 3.07
CA PRO A 328 13.97 -5.90 1.98
C PRO A 328 13.15 -4.63 1.69
N ALA A 329 11.83 -4.69 1.89
CA ALA A 329 10.93 -3.56 1.70
C ALA A 329 10.97 -2.53 2.83
N LEU A 330 11.16 -2.97 4.08
CA LEU A 330 11.13 -2.12 5.28
C LEU A 330 12.51 -1.89 5.90
N ARG A 331 13.60 -2.33 5.24
CA ARG A 331 14.96 -2.23 5.75
C ARG A 331 15.35 -0.81 6.13
N GLU A 332 16.30 -0.70 7.03
CA GLU A 332 16.89 0.57 7.43
C GLU A 332 17.47 1.34 6.22
N ARG A 333 17.41 2.65 6.28
CA ARG A 333 18.03 3.56 5.32
C ARG A 333 19.44 3.94 5.79
N THR A 334 20.43 3.06 5.57
CA THR A 334 21.81 3.28 6.01
C THR A 334 22.56 4.31 5.16
N LEU A 335 23.61 4.93 5.72
CA LEU A 335 24.50 5.84 4.97
C LEU A 335 25.22 5.12 3.83
N VAL A 336 25.62 3.86 4.05
CA VAL A 336 26.29 3.04 3.05
C VAL A 336 25.37 2.77 1.87
N ASP A 337 24.11 2.37 2.12
CA ASP A 337 23.12 2.16 1.06
C ASP A 337 22.85 3.44 0.28
N ARG A 338 22.79 4.58 0.96
CA ARG A 338 22.58 5.90 0.35
C ARG A 338 23.71 6.29 -0.59
N LEU A 339 24.96 6.17 -0.15
CA LEU A 339 26.14 6.44 -0.97
C LEU A 339 26.24 5.46 -2.13
N ALA A 340 26.06 4.17 -1.90
CA ALA A 340 26.06 3.15 -2.94
C ALA A 340 24.95 3.35 -3.97
N SER A 341 23.73 3.72 -3.52
CA SER A 341 22.61 4.06 -4.39
C SER A 341 22.90 5.31 -5.22
N THR A 342 23.42 6.37 -4.60
CA THR A 342 23.77 7.62 -5.27
C THR A 342 24.86 7.41 -6.32
N LEU A 343 25.89 6.62 -6.02
CA LEU A 343 26.97 6.32 -6.97
C LEU A 343 26.50 5.45 -8.15
N ARG A 344 25.62 4.49 -7.90
CA ARG A 344 25.11 3.57 -8.95
C ARG A 344 23.96 4.15 -9.76
N ARG A 345 23.13 5.00 -9.19
CA ARG A 345 21.81 5.38 -9.72
C ARG A 345 21.56 6.88 -9.77
N GLY A 346 22.52 7.70 -9.28
CA GLY A 346 22.38 9.14 -9.11
C GLY A 346 21.54 9.52 -7.87
N PRO A 347 21.55 10.81 -7.48
CA PRO A 347 20.94 11.31 -6.23
C PRO A 347 19.42 11.16 -6.18
N VAL A 348 18.78 11.13 -7.32
CA VAL A 348 17.38 10.72 -7.48
C VAL A 348 17.39 9.47 -8.32
N SER A 349 17.04 8.35 -7.70
CA SER A 349 17.16 7.02 -8.27
C SER A 349 16.70 6.95 -9.73
N ARG A 350 17.61 6.56 -10.62
CA ARG A 350 17.32 6.17 -11.99
C ARG A 350 16.89 4.69 -12.04
N ARG A 351 16.22 4.21 -11.00
CA ARG A 351 15.75 2.83 -10.98
C ARG A 351 14.99 2.54 -12.26
N ARG A 352 15.48 1.59 -13.02
CA ARG A 352 14.73 0.93 -14.10
C ARG A 352 14.09 -0.34 -13.60
N GLU A 353 14.57 -0.85 -12.45
CA GLU A 353 14.06 -2.04 -11.78
C GLU A 353 13.93 -1.76 -10.27
N PRO A 354 12.98 -2.38 -9.57
CA PRO A 354 12.71 -2.17 -8.16
C PRO A 354 13.82 -2.60 -7.21
#